data_47cc1aebce4f7e9ca629a90c44f01818
#
_entry.id   47cc1aebce4f7e9ca629a90c44f01818
#
_cell.length_a   1.000
_cell.length_b   1.000
_cell.length_c   1.000
_cell.angle_alpha   90.00
_cell.angle_beta   90.00
_cell.angle_gamma   90.00
#
_symmetry.space_group_name_H-M   'P 1'
#
loop_
_entity.id
_entity.type
_entity.pdbx_description
1 polymer ?
#
loop_
_entity_poly.entity_id
_entity_poly.type
_entity_poly.pdbx_seq_one_letter_code
_entity_poly.pdbx_strand_id
1 'polypeptide(L)'
;WSSWVKLCQNVEFSFVIAALATTHGVLTSEQSSLIVCMGVISMALTPWLMNNSVTIARRIVNKDISFDDNVSFGNAEPLTNHVIICGFGRVGQSVARMLKMEGIHFVAIDMDPVRVHESRNAGEPVIFGDASQKDILITANVEGAKLVLVTFDQVDKAKQVITQTRSITSTTDVMVRTKRDYQLESLYSAGANQVVPELQEGSLMLVSQVLHYAGVPMSRILKRVRAERKGRYDHMHGFYPGETTEITYGTEDKLEFIHAVVLSEHASCIGKAIKDIDFSRMRVAIKGLRRDGNEVKDPDQDAILQAHDVLVIAGKPRRVERAERKLLEGS
;
A
#
# COMPACT_ATOMS: atom_id res chain seq x y z
N TRP A 1 -1.95 -13.81 22.20
CA TRP A 1 -2.54 -15.17 22.38
C TRP A 1 -1.69 -16.06 23.27
N SER A 2 -0.36 -16.09 23.14
CA SER A 2 0.51 -16.96 23.95
C SER A 2 0.51 -16.65 25.45
N SER A 3 0.38 -15.41 25.87
CA SER A 3 0.33 -15.01 27.28
C SER A 3 -0.98 -15.40 27.96
N TRP A 4 -2.07 -15.47 27.22
CA TRP A 4 -3.42 -15.82 27.70
C TRP A 4 -3.55 -17.29 28.07
N VAL A 5 -3.05 -18.18 27.19
CA VAL A 5 -3.04 -19.62 27.44
C VAL A 5 -2.25 -19.94 28.72
N LYS A 6 -1.16 -19.24 28.98
CA LYS A 6 -0.35 -19.41 30.18
C LYS A 6 -1.05 -18.95 31.48
N LEU A 7 -1.87 -17.89 31.41
CA LEU A 7 -2.62 -17.42 32.59
C LEU A 7 -3.78 -18.37 32.94
N CYS A 8 -4.55 -18.83 31.97
CA CYS A 8 -5.63 -19.82 32.18
C CYS A 8 -5.11 -21.13 32.75
N GLN A 9 -3.96 -21.62 32.27
CA GLN A 9 -3.36 -22.87 32.75
C GLN A 9 -2.96 -22.81 34.24
N ASN A 10 -2.49 -21.67 34.73
CA ASN A 10 -2.08 -21.52 36.12
C ASN A 10 -3.24 -21.57 37.13
N VAL A 11 -4.45 -21.13 36.74
CA VAL A 11 -5.62 -21.15 37.65
C VAL A 11 -6.20 -22.56 37.77
N GLU A 12 -6.23 -23.34 36.67
CA GLU A 12 -6.67 -24.71 36.68
C GLU A 12 -5.78 -25.59 37.59
N PHE A 13 -4.46 -25.39 37.52
CA PHE A 13 -3.52 -26.09 38.43
C PHE A 13 -3.73 -25.73 39.88
N SER A 14 -4.14 -24.52 40.22
CA SER A 14 -4.42 -24.10 41.60
C SER A 14 -5.59 -24.88 42.22
N PHE A 15 -6.61 -25.21 41.44
CA PHE A 15 -7.72 -26.05 41.91
C PHE A 15 -7.30 -27.49 42.19
N VAL A 16 -6.48 -28.08 41.33
CA VAL A 16 -5.94 -29.43 41.51
C VAL A 16 -5.04 -29.49 42.74
N ILE A 17 -4.18 -28.47 42.94
CA ILE A 17 -3.30 -28.39 44.10
C ILE A 17 -4.10 -28.22 45.39
N ALA A 18 -5.14 -27.39 45.39
CA ALA A 18 -6.01 -27.21 46.58
C ALA A 18 -6.74 -28.50 46.94
N ALA A 19 -7.24 -29.24 45.95
CA ALA A 19 -7.88 -30.55 46.16
C ALA A 19 -6.89 -31.59 46.72
N LEU A 20 -5.69 -31.69 46.16
CA LEU A 20 -4.62 -32.57 46.65
C LEU A 20 -4.17 -32.23 48.08
N ALA A 21 -4.02 -30.93 48.37
CA ALA A 21 -3.64 -30.47 49.71
C ALA A 21 -4.70 -30.80 50.77
N THR A 22 -5.97 -30.81 50.38
CA THR A 22 -7.08 -31.22 51.26
C THR A 22 -7.07 -32.74 51.50
N THR A 23 -6.83 -33.54 50.47
CA THR A 23 -6.76 -35.02 50.59
C THR A 23 -5.58 -35.49 51.46
N HIS A 24 -4.48 -34.72 51.47
CA HIS A 24 -3.31 -35.00 52.30
C HIS A 24 -3.34 -34.31 53.68
N GLY A 25 -4.46 -33.67 54.05
CA GLY A 25 -4.64 -33.09 55.39
C GLY A 25 -3.80 -31.80 55.60
N VAL A 26 -3.23 -31.20 54.55
CA VAL A 26 -2.45 -29.97 54.60
C VAL A 26 -3.38 -28.74 54.70
N LEU A 27 -4.54 -28.80 54.05
CA LEU A 27 -5.57 -27.76 54.10
C LEU A 27 -6.87 -28.34 54.67
N THR A 28 -7.56 -27.51 55.48
CA THR A 28 -8.92 -27.86 55.92
C THR A 28 -9.92 -27.67 54.76
N SER A 29 -11.05 -28.37 54.80
CA SER A 29 -12.10 -28.25 53.78
C SER A 29 -12.61 -26.82 53.60
N GLU A 30 -12.66 -26.04 54.68
CA GLU A 30 -13.06 -24.63 54.65
C GLU A 30 -12.04 -23.76 53.93
N GLN A 31 -10.74 -23.97 54.18
CA GLN A 31 -9.66 -23.24 53.50
C GLN A 31 -9.61 -23.56 52.00
N SER A 32 -9.79 -24.83 51.63
CA SER A 32 -9.86 -25.22 50.24
C SER A 32 -11.05 -24.56 49.51
N SER A 33 -12.21 -24.56 50.14
CA SER A 33 -13.42 -23.90 49.59
C SER A 33 -13.24 -22.42 49.38
N LEU A 34 -12.55 -21.74 50.30
CA LEU A 34 -12.22 -20.30 50.17
C LEU A 34 -11.29 -20.04 48.98
N ILE A 35 -10.27 -20.87 48.78
CA ILE A 35 -9.33 -20.75 47.63
C ILE A 35 -10.08 -20.95 46.31
N VAL A 36 -10.93 -21.97 46.24
CA VAL A 36 -11.73 -22.21 45.02
C VAL A 36 -12.70 -21.06 44.75
N CYS A 37 -13.37 -20.56 45.77
CA CYS A 37 -14.29 -19.42 45.63
C CYS A 37 -13.57 -18.15 45.12
N MET A 38 -12.39 -17.82 45.67
CA MET A 38 -11.57 -16.72 45.20
C MET A 38 -11.13 -16.88 43.76
N GLY A 39 -10.76 -18.11 43.35
CA GLY A 39 -10.38 -18.43 41.98
C GLY A 39 -11.54 -18.20 41.00
N VAL A 40 -12.74 -18.70 41.34
CA VAL A 40 -13.95 -18.51 40.51
C VAL A 40 -14.31 -17.03 40.35
N ILE A 41 -14.27 -16.25 41.45
CA ILE A 41 -14.54 -14.83 41.42
C ILE A 41 -13.51 -14.12 40.55
N SER A 42 -12.23 -14.43 40.65
CA SER A 42 -11.15 -13.87 39.84
C SER A 42 -11.36 -14.17 38.35
N MET A 43 -11.74 -15.40 38.00
CA MET A 43 -12.06 -15.79 36.63
C MET A 43 -13.25 -15.02 36.05
N ALA A 44 -14.31 -14.83 36.85
CA ALA A 44 -15.50 -14.09 36.44
C ALA A 44 -15.21 -12.59 36.26
N LEU A 45 -14.29 -12.03 37.07
CA LEU A 45 -13.92 -10.62 37.01
C LEU A 45 -13.00 -10.31 35.82
N THR A 46 -12.23 -11.28 35.36
CA THR A 46 -11.20 -11.10 34.31
C THR A 46 -11.77 -10.57 32.99
N PRO A 47 -12.86 -11.11 32.39
CA PRO A 47 -13.44 -10.56 31.16
C PRO A 47 -13.94 -9.12 31.35
N TRP A 48 -14.51 -8.83 32.51
CA TRP A 48 -14.99 -7.47 32.82
C TRP A 48 -13.83 -6.47 32.94
N LEU A 49 -12.77 -6.85 33.65
CA LEU A 49 -11.54 -6.03 33.76
C LEU A 49 -10.90 -5.79 32.39
N MET A 50 -10.95 -6.77 31.51
CA MET A 50 -10.39 -6.64 30.18
C MET A 50 -11.19 -5.71 29.30
N ASN A 51 -12.50 -5.88 29.24
CA ASN A 51 -13.34 -4.99 28.45
C ASN A 51 -13.26 -3.54 28.93
N ASN A 52 -13.00 -3.35 30.23
CA ASN A 52 -12.88 -2.01 30.83
C ASN A 52 -11.41 -1.58 31.08
N SER A 53 -10.43 -2.37 30.69
CA SER A 53 -9.00 -2.13 30.96
C SER A 53 -8.54 -0.75 30.51
N VAL A 54 -8.96 -0.30 29.33
CA VAL A 54 -8.63 1.02 28.78
C VAL A 54 -9.24 2.14 29.64
N THR A 55 -10.48 1.98 30.08
CA THR A 55 -11.18 2.96 30.93
C THR A 55 -10.58 3.02 32.33
N ILE A 56 -10.21 1.86 32.89
CA ILE A 56 -9.57 1.74 34.20
C ILE A 56 -8.14 2.29 34.12
N ALA A 57 -7.38 1.95 33.10
CA ALA A 57 -6.05 2.49 32.87
C ALA A 57 -6.08 4.03 32.75
N ARG A 58 -7.03 4.59 32.00
CA ARG A 58 -7.23 6.05 31.91
C ARG A 58 -7.51 6.68 33.29
N ARG A 59 -8.28 6.03 34.16
CA ARG A 59 -8.56 6.57 35.52
C ARG A 59 -7.38 6.47 36.47
N ILE A 60 -6.54 5.44 36.37
CA ILE A 60 -5.38 5.22 37.21
C ILE A 60 -4.21 6.09 36.79
N VAL A 61 -4.00 6.19 35.47
CA VAL A 61 -2.89 6.92 34.83
C VAL A 61 -3.14 8.45 34.87
N ASN A 62 -4.40 8.89 34.97
CA ASN A 62 -4.74 10.32 35.06
C ASN A 62 -4.22 11.02 36.33
N LYS A 63 -3.45 10.35 37.20
CA LYS A 63 -2.98 11.02 38.45
C LYS A 63 -1.51 11.41 38.47
N ASP A 64 -0.66 10.83 37.58
CA ASP A 64 0.79 11.16 37.58
C ASP A 64 1.50 11.12 36.22
N ILE A 65 0.81 10.73 35.18
CA ILE A 65 1.27 11.03 33.83
C ILE A 65 0.26 12.08 33.33
N SER A 66 0.58 13.33 33.54
CA SER A 66 0.16 14.34 32.60
C SER A 66 0.69 13.80 31.23
N PHE A 67 -0.14 13.02 30.54
CA PHE A 67 -0.07 13.08 29.08
C PHE A 67 -0.16 14.58 28.87
N ASP A 68 0.99 15.16 28.64
CA ASP A 68 1.03 16.49 28.11
C ASP A 68 0.15 16.40 26.86
N ASP A 69 -1.15 16.73 27.04
CA ASP A 69 -2.10 17.02 25.96
C ASP A 69 -1.57 18.18 25.10
N ASN A 70 -0.46 18.72 25.52
CA ASN A 70 0.46 19.58 24.84
C ASN A 70 1.42 18.81 23.89
N VAL A 71 0.90 17.99 22.95
CA VAL A 71 1.14 18.39 21.61
C VAL A 71 0.16 19.57 21.38
N SER A 72 0.22 20.56 22.25
CA SER A 72 0.09 21.92 21.85
C SER A 72 1.09 22.07 20.73
N PHE A 73 0.66 21.96 19.49
CA PHE A 73 1.13 22.84 18.46
C PHE A 73 0.87 24.23 19.07
N GLY A 74 1.81 24.69 19.96
CA GLY A 74 1.64 25.85 20.81
C GLY A 74 1.12 26.98 19.96
N ASN A 75 -0.05 27.54 20.23
CA ASN A 75 -0.71 28.64 19.51
C ASN A 75 -0.44 28.75 18.01
N ALA A 76 0.11 27.70 17.38
CA ALA A 76 0.37 27.59 15.97
C ALA A 76 -0.95 27.19 15.28
N GLU A 77 -1.26 27.87 14.21
CA GLU A 77 -2.37 27.52 13.33
C GLU A 77 -2.37 26.02 13.04
N PRO A 78 -3.55 25.38 12.97
CA PRO A 78 -3.64 23.94 12.73
C PRO A 78 -2.85 23.61 11.44
N LEU A 79 -1.96 22.63 11.54
CA LEU A 79 -1.14 22.17 10.39
C LEU A 79 -2.06 21.87 9.20
N THR A 80 -1.82 22.55 8.09
CA THR A 80 -2.53 22.33 6.84
C THR A 80 -1.56 21.82 5.77
N ASN A 81 -2.08 21.13 4.76
CA ASN A 81 -1.29 20.59 3.65
C ASN A 81 -0.19 19.61 4.09
N HIS A 82 -0.43 18.91 5.19
CA HIS A 82 0.49 17.93 5.78
C HIS A 82 0.08 16.49 5.47
N VAL A 83 0.94 15.53 5.78
CA VAL A 83 0.69 14.09 5.67
C VAL A 83 0.40 13.50 7.03
N ILE A 84 -0.69 12.74 7.17
CA ILE A 84 -0.97 11.95 8.38
C ILE A 84 -0.47 10.53 8.14
N ILE A 85 0.41 10.03 9.05
CA ILE A 85 0.97 8.68 8.99
C ILE A 85 0.31 7.83 10.08
N CYS A 86 -0.60 6.94 9.69
CA CYS A 86 -1.25 5.98 10.59
C CYS A 86 -0.36 4.73 10.73
N GLY A 87 0.30 4.61 11.89
CA GLY A 87 1.31 3.61 12.21
C GLY A 87 2.74 4.15 12.05
N PHE A 88 3.45 4.32 13.17
CA PHE A 88 4.82 4.85 13.20
C PHE A 88 5.87 3.76 13.40
N GLY A 89 5.64 2.58 12.83
CA GLY A 89 6.60 1.49 12.75
C GLY A 89 7.69 1.75 11.70
N ARG A 90 8.41 0.71 11.30
CA ARG A 90 9.55 0.81 10.34
C ARG A 90 9.20 1.57 9.06
N VAL A 91 8.07 1.25 8.44
CA VAL A 91 7.62 1.92 7.20
C VAL A 91 7.25 3.37 7.48
N GLY A 92 6.44 3.64 8.52
CA GLY A 92 6.05 5.01 8.88
C GLY A 92 7.24 5.90 9.17
N GLN A 93 8.23 5.42 9.94
CA GLN A 93 9.45 6.16 10.23
C GLN A 93 10.31 6.40 8.99
N SER A 94 10.38 5.44 8.06
CA SER A 94 11.10 5.62 6.80
C SER A 94 10.46 6.69 5.93
N VAL A 95 9.12 6.67 5.83
CA VAL A 95 8.37 7.71 5.09
C VAL A 95 8.55 9.07 5.76
N ALA A 96 8.39 9.16 7.08
CA ALA A 96 8.58 10.39 7.85
C ALA A 96 9.94 11.04 7.61
N ARG A 97 11.00 10.22 7.59
CA ARG A 97 12.37 10.69 7.30
C ARG A 97 12.48 11.32 5.91
N MET A 98 11.89 10.68 4.90
CA MET A 98 11.91 11.22 3.52
C MET A 98 11.08 12.50 3.42
N LEU A 99 9.90 12.54 4.02
CA LEU A 99 9.07 13.76 4.06
C LEU A 99 9.82 14.92 4.69
N LYS A 100 10.55 14.66 5.79
CA LYS A 100 11.37 15.67 6.48
C LYS A 100 12.52 16.19 5.60
N MET A 101 13.17 15.32 4.84
CA MET A 101 14.21 15.71 3.88
C MET A 101 13.66 16.59 2.75
N GLU A 102 12.43 16.39 2.34
CA GLU A 102 11.73 17.20 1.32
C GLU A 102 11.02 18.42 1.92
N GLY A 103 11.15 18.69 3.22
CA GLY A 103 10.49 19.80 3.91
C GLY A 103 8.96 19.67 3.99
N ILE A 104 8.42 18.46 3.86
CA ILE A 104 6.99 18.20 3.93
C ILE A 104 6.61 17.92 5.38
N HIS A 105 5.65 18.68 5.90
CA HIS A 105 5.12 18.48 7.25
C HIS A 105 4.31 17.20 7.35
N PHE A 106 4.42 16.51 8.47
CA PHE A 106 3.62 15.34 8.77
C PHE A 106 3.24 15.29 10.26
N VAL A 107 2.21 14.49 10.54
CA VAL A 107 1.81 14.07 11.88
C VAL A 107 1.67 12.56 11.86
N ALA A 108 2.27 11.87 12.82
CA ALA A 108 2.12 10.42 12.92
C ALA A 108 1.18 10.05 14.07
N ILE A 109 0.49 8.91 13.93
CA ILE A 109 -0.38 8.32 14.94
C ILE A 109 0.09 6.89 15.19
N ASP A 110 0.34 6.52 16.43
CA ASP A 110 0.68 5.14 16.78
C ASP A 110 0.03 4.73 18.12
N MET A 111 -0.29 3.44 18.25
CA MET A 111 -0.89 2.85 19.45
C MET A 111 0.14 2.31 20.45
N ASP A 112 1.40 2.23 20.06
CA ASP A 112 2.47 1.72 20.92
C ASP A 112 3.02 2.87 21.78
N PRO A 113 2.78 2.86 23.10
CA PRO A 113 3.18 3.97 23.97
C PRO A 113 4.71 4.12 24.06
N VAL A 114 5.45 3.03 23.96
CA VAL A 114 6.92 3.07 23.99
C VAL A 114 7.45 3.78 22.75
N ARG A 115 6.95 3.37 21.59
CA ARG A 115 7.35 3.98 20.31
C ARG A 115 6.97 5.46 20.23
N VAL A 116 5.78 5.82 20.71
CA VAL A 116 5.36 7.22 20.78
C VAL A 116 6.27 8.03 21.69
N HIS A 117 6.58 7.52 22.89
CA HIS A 117 7.47 8.20 23.82
C HIS A 117 8.87 8.40 23.25
N GLU A 118 9.49 7.36 22.69
CA GLU A 118 10.80 7.43 22.06
C GLU A 118 10.83 8.41 20.87
N SER A 119 9.78 8.38 20.05
CA SER A 119 9.69 9.27 18.88
C SER A 119 9.51 10.74 19.29
N ARG A 120 8.70 11.02 20.30
CA ARG A 120 8.55 12.38 20.85
C ARG A 120 9.85 12.91 21.45
N ASN A 121 10.59 12.05 22.16
CA ASN A 121 11.91 12.41 22.69
C ASN A 121 12.91 12.73 21.57
N ALA A 122 12.74 12.12 20.40
CA ALA A 122 13.51 12.43 19.19
C ALA A 122 12.99 13.68 18.43
N GLY A 123 11.97 14.37 18.95
CA GLY A 123 11.38 15.58 18.34
C GLY A 123 10.43 15.29 17.18
N GLU A 124 9.93 14.06 17.04
CA GLU A 124 8.98 13.72 15.99
C GLU A 124 7.51 14.00 16.42
N PRO A 125 6.67 14.55 15.56
CA PRO A 125 5.27 14.88 15.87
C PRO A 125 4.40 13.62 15.83
N VAL A 126 4.37 12.87 16.94
CA VAL A 126 3.63 11.62 17.06
C VAL A 126 2.52 11.73 18.09
N ILE A 127 1.29 11.42 17.70
CA ILE A 127 0.10 11.34 18.56
C ILE A 127 -0.06 9.89 19.03
N PHE A 128 -0.27 9.71 20.32
CA PHE A 128 -0.67 8.41 20.87
C PHE A 128 -2.16 8.20 20.64
N GLY A 129 -2.54 7.13 19.94
CA GLY A 129 -3.94 6.78 19.75
C GLY A 129 -4.17 5.75 18.68
N ASP A 130 -5.42 5.33 18.56
CA ASP A 130 -5.88 4.44 17.48
C ASP A 130 -6.40 5.29 16.32
N ALA A 131 -5.71 5.25 15.19
CA ALA A 131 -6.10 5.98 13.98
C ALA A 131 -7.47 5.56 13.42
N SER A 132 -8.03 4.42 13.85
CA SER A 132 -9.39 4.00 13.49
C SER A 132 -10.49 4.78 14.25
N GLN A 133 -10.11 5.58 15.26
CA GLN A 133 -11.03 6.43 16.03
C GLN A 133 -11.13 7.81 15.40
N LYS A 134 -12.37 8.28 15.20
CA LYS A 134 -12.67 9.56 14.56
C LYS A 134 -11.98 10.75 15.25
N ASP A 135 -12.02 10.78 16.58
CA ASP A 135 -11.49 11.88 17.40
C ASP A 135 -9.96 12.02 17.22
N ILE A 136 -9.25 10.92 17.06
CA ILE A 136 -7.79 10.93 16.82
C ILE A 136 -7.47 11.52 15.43
N LEU A 137 -8.25 11.19 14.41
CA LEU A 137 -8.09 11.78 13.07
C LEU A 137 -8.42 13.29 13.07
N ILE A 138 -9.43 13.71 13.82
CA ILE A 138 -9.76 15.13 13.98
C ILE A 138 -8.61 15.85 14.71
N THR A 139 -8.05 15.26 15.78
CA THR A 139 -6.88 15.83 16.48
C THR A 139 -5.68 15.97 15.56
N ALA A 140 -5.51 15.06 14.60
CA ALA A 140 -4.47 15.15 13.58
C ALA A 140 -4.81 16.11 12.42
N ASN A 141 -5.92 16.85 12.50
CA ASN A 141 -6.45 17.76 11.47
C ASN A 141 -6.57 17.12 10.09
N VAL A 142 -7.32 16.02 10.01
CA VAL A 142 -7.49 15.26 8.75
C VAL A 142 -8.17 16.08 7.64
N GLU A 143 -9.00 17.05 7.98
CA GLU A 143 -9.64 17.96 7.01
C GLU A 143 -8.62 18.84 6.27
N GLY A 144 -7.60 19.30 7.00
CA GLY A 144 -6.51 20.11 6.43
C GLY A 144 -5.35 19.29 5.87
N ALA A 145 -5.40 17.96 5.98
CA ALA A 145 -4.34 17.09 5.50
C ALA A 145 -4.42 16.89 3.98
N LYS A 146 -3.27 16.77 3.34
CA LYS A 146 -3.16 16.41 1.92
C LYS A 146 -3.31 14.91 1.70
N LEU A 147 -2.81 14.10 2.62
CA LEU A 147 -2.75 12.65 2.49
C LEU A 147 -2.85 11.97 3.86
N VAL A 148 -3.64 10.93 3.94
CA VAL A 148 -3.63 9.95 5.04
C VAL A 148 -2.94 8.68 4.52
N LEU A 149 -1.82 8.30 5.13
CA LEU A 149 -1.06 7.11 4.79
C LEU A 149 -1.24 6.05 5.87
N VAL A 150 -1.81 4.91 5.53
CA VAL A 150 -1.94 3.75 6.43
C VAL A 150 -0.78 2.79 6.17
N THR A 151 0.08 2.60 7.18
CA THR A 151 1.31 1.78 7.06
C THR A 151 1.22 0.42 7.73
N PHE A 152 0.25 0.18 8.60
CA PHE A 152 0.06 -1.11 9.26
C PHE A 152 -0.71 -2.11 8.37
N ASP A 153 -0.61 -3.40 8.69
CA ASP A 153 -1.04 -4.50 7.84
C ASP A 153 -2.43 -5.08 8.21
N GLN A 154 -3.11 -4.47 9.18
CA GLN A 154 -4.41 -4.93 9.64
C GLN A 154 -5.51 -4.35 8.76
N VAL A 155 -6.04 -5.15 7.81
CA VAL A 155 -7.01 -4.71 6.80
C VAL A 155 -8.29 -4.14 7.40
N ASP A 156 -8.83 -4.77 8.43
CA ASP A 156 -10.07 -4.31 9.06
C ASP A 156 -9.88 -2.93 9.72
N LYS A 157 -8.75 -2.71 10.38
CA LYS A 157 -8.40 -1.38 10.90
C LYS A 157 -8.14 -0.38 9.78
N ALA A 158 -7.46 -0.78 8.71
CA ALA A 158 -7.25 0.08 7.56
C ALA A 158 -8.58 0.54 6.94
N LYS A 159 -9.55 -0.38 6.78
CA LYS A 159 -10.90 -0.04 6.33
C LYS A 159 -11.60 0.93 7.28
N GLN A 160 -11.45 0.75 8.59
CA GLN A 160 -12.00 1.68 9.57
C GLN A 160 -11.38 3.08 9.42
N VAL A 161 -10.05 3.20 9.30
CA VAL A 161 -9.38 4.49 9.03
C VAL A 161 -9.92 5.14 7.77
N ILE A 162 -10.05 4.39 6.67
CA ILE A 162 -10.62 4.90 5.41
C ILE A 162 -12.04 5.43 5.65
N THR A 163 -12.91 4.61 6.25
CA THR A 163 -14.31 4.96 6.51
C THR A 163 -14.42 6.19 7.40
N GLN A 164 -13.63 6.28 8.48
CA GLN A 164 -13.62 7.43 9.37
C GLN A 164 -13.11 8.69 8.64
N THR A 165 -12.03 8.57 7.87
CA THR A 165 -11.53 9.68 7.05
C THR A 165 -12.63 10.17 6.10
N ARG A 166 -13.31 9.28 5.39
CA ARG A 166 -14.40 9.63 4.46
C ARG A 166 -15.62 10.21 5.15
N SER A 167 -15.87 9.86 6.42
CA SER A 167 -16.96 10.45 7.21
C SER A 167 -16.67 11.90 7.62
N ILE A 168 -15.39 12.31 7.64
CA ILE A 168 -14.94 13.65 8.01
C ILE A 168 -14.73 14.50 6.74
N THR A 169 -14.02 13.95 5.75
CA THR A 169 -13.64 14.68 4.54
C THR A 169 -13.64 13.78 3.31
N SER A 170 -14.10 14.32 2.17
CA SER A 170 -14.04 13.64 0.86
C SER A 170 -12.80 14.04 0.04
N THR A 171 -12.13 15.12 0.40
CA THR A 171 -11.06 15.74 -0.39
C THR A 171 -9.67 15.20 -0.09
N THR A 172 -9.43 14.74 1.15
CA THR A 172 -8.13 14.20 1.56
C THR A 172 -7.87 12.86 0.91
N ASP A 173 -6.74 12.72 0.25
CA ASP A 173 -6.34 11.44 -0.34
C ASP A 173 -6.01 10.41 0.74
N VAL A 174 -6.39 9.15 0.51
CA VAL A 174 -6.07 8.04 1.40
C VAL A 174 -5.26 6.99 0.65
N MET A 175 -4.05 6.75 1.13
CA MET A 175 -3.15 5.73 0.62
C MET A 175 -2.97 4.63 1.66
N VAL A 176 -3.12 3.38 1.24
CA VAL A 176 -3.04 2.21 2.12
C VAL A 176 -1.98 1.25 1.63
N ARG A 177 -1.08 0.84 2.50
CA ARG A 177 -0.16 -0.26 2.26
C ARG A 177 -0.83 -1.58 2.60
N THR A 178 -0.67 -2.60 1.76
CA THR A 178 -1.08 -3.97 2.05
C THR A 178 0.04 -4.95 1.69
N LYS A 179 0.11 -6.07 2.39
CA LYS A 179 1.02 -7.17 2.04
C LYS A 179 0.44 -8.11 0.99
N ARG A 180 -0.88 -8.14 0.87
CA ARG A 180 -1.60 -9.16 0.11
C ARG A 180 -2.44 -8.50 -0.99
N ASP A 181 -2.27 -8.99 -2.19
CA ASP A 181 -2.93 -8.52 -3.40
C ASP A 181 -4.46 -8.72 -3.39
N TYR A 182 -4.94 -9.86 -2.89
CA TYR A 182 -6.39 -10.13 -2.84
C TYR A 182 -7.20 -9.13 -1.98
N GLN A 183 -6.51 -8.25 -1.23
CA GLN A 183 -7.12 -7.22 -0.40
C GLN A 183 -7.32 -5.89 -1.13
N LEU A 184 -6.71 -5.72 -2.31
CA LEU A 184 -6.73 -4.48 -3.09
C LEU A 184 -8.16 -4.00 -3.33
N GLU A 185 -9.00 -4.84 -3.93
CA GLU A 185 -10.35 -4.47 -4.30
C GLU A 185 -11.20 -4.04 -3.10
N SER A 186 -11.06 -4.75 -1.98
CA SER A 186 -11.78 -4.44 -0.76
C SER A 186 -11.37 -3.11 -0.12
N LEU A 187 -10.11 -2.69 -0.26
CA LEU A 187 -9.60 -1.42 0.23
C LEU A 187 -10.00 -0.26 -0.70
N TYR A 188 -9.97 -0.47 -2.02
CA TYR A 188 -10.50 0.51 -2.97
C TYR A 188 -12.00 0.72 -2.78
N SER A 189 -12.78 -0.35 -2.60
CA SER A 189 -14.22 -0.28 -2.34
C SER A 189 -14.55 0.43 -1.03
N ALA A 190 -13.66 0.36 -0.03
CA ALA A 190 -13.81 1.11 1.20
C ALA A 190 -13.54 2.62 1.03
N GLY A 191 -12.98 3.07 -0.10
CA GLY A 191 -12.75 4.49 -0.42
C GLY A 191 -11.29 4.93 -0.39
N ALA A 192 -10.31 4.01 -0.45
CA ALA A 192 -8.91 4.36 -0.65
C ALA A 192 -8.67 4.92 -2.05
N ASN A 193 -7.88 5.99 -2.17
CA ASN A 193 -7.47 6.55 -3.47
C ASN A 193 -6.37 5.71 -4.10
N GLN A 194 -5.46 5.18 -3.28
CA GLN A 194 -4.37 4.34 -3.73
C GLN A 194 -4.11 3.22 -2.72
N VAL A 195 -3.92 2.01 -3.24
CA VAL A 195 -3.47 0.86 -2.45
C VAL A 195 -2.14 0.38 -3.00
N VAL A 196 -1.17 0.21 -2.12
CA VAL A 196 0.21 -0.17 -2.46
C VAL A 196 0.46 -1.59 -1.96
N PRO A 197 0.44 -2.59 -2.84
CA PRO A 197 0.74 -3.96 -2.49
C PRO A 197 2.27 -4.15 -2.42
N GLU A 198 2.77 -4.47 -1.24
CA GLU A 198 4.21 -4.53 -0.92
C GLU A 198 4.95 -5.56 -1.78
N LEU A 199 4.36 -6.73 -1.97
CA LEU A 199 4.97 -7.81 -2.74
C LEU A 199 5.12 -7.45 -4.22
N GLN A 200 4.06 -6.89 -4.82
CA GLN A 200 4.07 -6.50 -6.23
C GLN A 200 5.01 -5.31 -6.48
N GLU A 201 5.03 -4.33 -5.59
CA GLU A 201 5.99 -3.22 -5.69
C GLU A 201 7.44 -3.70 -5.55
N GLY A 202 7.71 -4.61 -4.61
CA GLY A 202 9.02 -5.25 -4.48
C GLY A 202 9.42 -6.02 -5.75
N SER A 203 8.48 -6.77 -6.33
CA SER A 203 8.69 -7.49 -7.59
C SER A 203 8.94 -6.55 -8.76
N LEU A 204 8.18 -5.46 -8.90
CA LEU A 204 8.41 -4.42 -9.91
C LEU A 204 9.77 -3.77 -9.78
N MET A 205 10.25 -3.55 -8.56
CA MET A 205 11.59 -3.04 -8.33
C MET A 205 12.65 -4.03 -8.85
N LEU A 206 12.52 -5.33 -8.52
CA LEU A 206 13.43 -6.36 -9.01
C LEU A 206 13.40 -6.46 -10.53
N VAL A 207 12.21 -6.50 -11.13
CA VAL A 207 12.05 -6.51 -12.59
C VAL A 207 12.73 -5.29 -13.23
N SER A 208 12.57 -4.12 -12.63
CA SER A 208 13.20 -2.88 -13.11
C SER A 208 14.73 -2.99 -13.10
N GLN A 209 15.30 -3.53 -12.04
CA GLN A 209 16.75 -3.73 -11.93
C GLN A 209 17.24 -4.76 -12.96
N VAL A 210 16.57 -5.91 -13.09
CA VAL A 210 16.93 -6.94 -14.08
C VAL A 210 16.89 -6.37 -15.50
N LEU A 211 15.85 -5.64 -15.87
CA LEU A 211 15.74 -5.02 -17.18
C LEU A 211 16.84 -3.98 -17.41
N HIS A 212 17.21 -3.21 -16.38
CA HIS A 212 18.29 -2.25 -16.47
C HIS A 212 19.65 -2.93 -16.73
N TYR A 213 19.97 -3.98 -15.97
CA TYR A 213 21.19 -4.79 -16.20
C TYR A 213 21.20 -5.50 -17.56
N ALA A 214 20.00 -5.84 -18.08
CA ALA A 214 19.86 -6.41 -19.42
C ALA A 214 19.95 -5.37 -20.55
N GLY A 215 20.28 -4.10 -20.24
CA GLY A 215 20.48 -3.04 -21.22
C GLY A 215 19.20 -2.36 -21.73
N VAL A 216 18.04 -2.62 -21.11
CA VAL A 216 16.80 -1.93 -21.49
C VAL A 216 16.86 -0.46 -21.04
N PRO A 217 16.56 0.50 -21.93
CA PRO A 217 16.59 1.91 -21.58
C PRO A 217 15.65 2.25 -20.39
N MET A 218 16.11 3.11 -19.46
CA MET A 218 15.39 3.48 -18.26
C MET A 218 14.00 4.08 -18.57
N SER A 219 13.86 4.84 -19.64
CA SER A 219 12.58 5.40 -20.09
C SER A 219 11.53 4.33 -20.41
N ARG A 220 11.97 3.23 -21.04
CA ARG A 220 11.12 2.08 -21.36
C ARG A 220 10.73 1.32 -20.08
N ILE A 221 11.67 1.12 -19.17
CA ILE A 221 11.41 0.50 -17.86
C ILE A 221 10.38 1.29 -17.08
N LEU A 222 10.58 2.61 -16.94
CA LEU A 222 9.64 3.48 -16.21
C LEU A 222 8.24 3.48 -16.84
N LYS A 223 8.16 3.42 -18.17
CA LYS A 223 6.87 3.33 -18.89
C LYS A 223 6.15 2.03 -18.52
N ARG A 224 6.85 0.89 -18.49
CA ARG A 224 6.28 -0.41 -18.11
C ARG A 224 5.82 -0.42 -16.65
N VAL A 225 6.67 0.04 -15.74
CA VAL A 225 6.32 0.14 -14.30
C VAL A 225 5.06 1.00 -14.08
N ARG A 226 4.96 2.14 -14.77
CA ARG A 226 3.76 2.99 -14.70
C ARG A 226 2.52 2.30 -15.25
N ALA A 227 2.66 1.52 -16.32
CA ALA A 227 1.55 0.77 -16.91
C ALA A 227 1.03 -0.30 -15.93
N GLU A 228 1.93 -1.06 -15.28
CA GLU A 228 1.56 -2.06 -14.28
C GLU A 228 0.83 -1.44 -13.08
N ARG A 229 1.34 -0.33 -12.54
CA ARG A 229 0.66 0.39 -11.46
C ARG A 229 -0.72 0.90 -11.86
N LYS A 230 -0.87 1.39 -13.09
CA LYS A 230 -2.15 1.86 -13.62
C LYS A 230 -3.13 0.70 -13.85
N GLY A 231 -2.65 -0.45 -14.30
CA GLY A 231 -3.41 -1.70 -14.46
C GLY A 231 -3.67 -2.43 -13.15
N ARG A 232 -3.39 -1.79 -11.99
CA ARG A 232 -3.56 -2.41 -10.66
C ARG A 232 -2.85 -3.76 -10.52
N TYR A 233 -1.70 -3.88 -11.18
CA TYR A 233 -0.84 -5.09 -11.16
C TYR A 233 -1.48 -6.35 -11.78
N ASP A 234 -2.46 -6.18 -12.68
CA ASP A 234 -3.20 -7.30 -13.28
C ASP A 234 -2.29 -8.34 -13.96
N HIS A 235 -1.20 -7.91 -14.59
CA HIS A 235 -0.23 -8.82 -15.22
C HIS A 235 0.72 -9.52 -14.23
N MET A 236 0.72 -9.10 -12.97
CA MET A 236 1.53 -9.70 -11.91
C MET A 236 0.75 -10.69 -11.05
N HIS A 237 -0.57 -10.79 -11.27
CA HIS A 237 -1.42 -11.79 -10.66
C HIS A 237 -1.37 -13.07 -11.49
N GLY A 238 -0.52 -14.00 -11.13
CA GLY A 238 -0.53 -15.32 -11.71
C GLY A 238 0.85 -15.78 -12.17
N PHE A 239 1.39 -16.71 -11.43
CA PHE A 239 2.37 -17.67 -11.95
C PHE A 239 1.62 -18.54 -12.97
N TYR A 240 2.20 -18.66 -14.16
CA TYR A 240 1.82 -19.56 -15.26
C TYR A 240 0.40 -20.12 -15.13
N PRO A 241 -0.52 -19.83 -16.05
CA PRO A 241 -1.80 -20.51 -16.04
C PRO A 241 -1.50 -22.01 -16.14
N GLY A 242 -1.78 -22.74 -15.06
CA GLY A 242 -1.89 -24.18 -15.12
C GLY A 242 -2.90 -24.52 -16.23
N GLU A 243 -2.81 -25.69 -16.83
CA GLU A 243 -3.59 -26.13 -17.99
C GLU A 243 -5.13 -26.00 -17.88
N THR A 244 -5.67 -25.47 -16.77
CA THR A 244 -7.09 -25.35 -16.49
C THR A 244 -7.63 -23.95 -16.32
N THR A 245 -6.80 -22.91 -16.49
CA THR A 245 -7.32 -21.53 -16.45
C THR A 245 -7.53 -21.07 -17.89
N GLU A 246 -8.75 -21.20 -18.39
CA GLU A 246 -9.23 -20.42 -19.52
C GLU A 246 -9.08 -18.95 -19.13
N ILE A 247 -8.01 -18.33 -19.61
CA ILE A 247 -7.86 -16.88 -19.58
C ILE A 247 -8.96 -16.37 -20.50
N THR A 248 -10.08 -15.99 -19.92
CA THR A 248 -11.12 -15.25 -20.63
C THR A 248 -10.51 -13.88 -20.96
N TYR A 249 -9.84 -13.82 -22.10
CA TYR A 249 -9.47 -12.57 -22.76
C TYR A 249 -10.75 -11.87 -23.26
N GLY A 250 -11.63 -11.55 -22.36
CA GLY A 250 -12.80 -10.75 -22.65
C GLY A 250 -12.49 -9.29 -22.43
N THR A 251 -11.99 -8.64 -23.45
CA THR A 251 -12.08 -7.20 -23.79
C THR A 251 -10.81 -6.60 -24.38
N GLU A 252 -9.62 -7.22 -24.27
CA GLU A 252 -8.40 -6.69 -24.89
C GLU A 252 -8.43 -6.74 -26.44
N ASP A 253 -9.32 -7.47 -27.04
CA ASP A 253 -9.40 -7.60 -28.48
C ASP A 253 -9.93 -6.35 -29.21
N LYS A 254 -10.37 -5.33 -28.47
CA LYS A 254 -10.88 -4.06 -29.04
C LYS A 254 -10.00 -2.84 -28.80
N LEU A 255 -8.94 -2.93 -28.00
CA LEU A 255 -8.05 -1.79 -27.76
C LEU A 255 -6.96 -1.75 -28.83
N GLU A 256 -7.11 -0.84 -29.80
CA GLU A 256 -6.02 -0.44 -30.67
C GLU A 256 -5.00 0.36 -29.84
N PHE A 257 -3.79 -0.16 -29.76
CA PHE A 257 -2.67 0.49 -29.12
C PHE A 257 -2.01 1.46 -30.11
N ILE A 258 -1.95 2.74 -29.78
CA ILE A 258 -1.23 3.75 -30.57
C ILE A 258 0.16 3.88 -29.97
N HIS A 259 1.19 3.69 -30.80
CA HIS A 259 2.57 3.72 -30.39
C HIS A 259 3.41 4.58 -31.34
N ALA A 260 4.26 5.43 -30.79
CA ALA A 260 5.18 6.27 -31.54
C ALA A 260 6.56 5.61 -31.55
N VAL A 261 7.02 5.21 -32.74
CA VAL A 261 8.34 4.63 -32.99
C VAL A 261 9.28 5.73 -33.46
N VAL A 262 10.32 6.01 -32.68
CA VAL A 262 11.39 6.94 -33.08
C VAL A 262 12.41 6.18 -33.88
N LEU A 263 12.66 6.60 -35.14
CA LEU A 263 13.62 5.96 -36.03
C LEU A 263 15.04 6.50 -35.71
N SER A 264 15.88 5.62 -35.17
CA SER A 264 17.30 5.92 -34.95
C SER A 264 18.05 5.97 -36.29
N GLU A 265 19.24 6.56 -36.34
CA GLU A 265 20.09 6.63 -37.54
C GLU A 265 20.41 5.24 -38.15
N HIS A 266 20.35 4.20 -37.36
CA HIS A 266 20.64 2.82 -37.78
C HIS A 266 19.36 1.96 -37.98
N ALA A 267 18.17 2.57 -37.97
CA ALA A 267 16.94 1.83 -38.16
C ALA A 267 16.87 1.23 -39.59
N SER A 268 16.51 -0.03 -39.69
CA SER A 268 16.52 -0.81 -40.94
C SER A 268 15.55 -0.30 -42.00
N CYS A 269 14.59 0.54 -41.61
CA CYS A 269 13.57 1.12 -42.49
C CYS A 269 13.97 2.48 -43.08
N ILE A 270 15.12 3.05 -42.70
CA ILE A 270 15.58 4.35 -43.24
C ILE A 270 15.85 4.19 -44.74
N GLY A 271 15.43 5.21 -45.55
CA GLY A 271 15.56 5.24 -46.98
C GLY A 271 14.51 4.42 -47.75
N LYS A 272 13.61 3.71 -47.06
CA LYS A 272 12.51 2.98 -47.66
C LYS A 272 11.25 3.84 -47.68
N ALA A 273 10.43 3.70 -48.72
CA ALA A 273 9.10 4.28 -48.74
C ALA A 273 8.16 3.51 -47.81
N ILE A 274 7.17 4.20 -47.26
CA ILE A 274 6.17 3.57 -46.37
C ILE A 274 5.51 2.37 -47.01
N LYS A 275 5.18 2.43 -48.32
CA LYS A 275 4.59 1.34 -49.11
C LYS A 275 5.47 0.08 -49.20
N ASP A 276 6.79 0.24 -49.12
CA ASP A 276 7.75 -0.86 -49.21
C ASP A 276 7.86 -1.66 -47.91
N ILE A 277 7.23 -1.16 -46.86
CA ILE A 277 7.16 -1.80 -45.55
C ILE A 277 5.76 -2.42 -45.40
N ASP A 278 5.73 -3.76 -45.36
CA ASP A 278 4.46 -4.52 -45.33
C ASP A 278 3.73 -4.44 -43.98
N PHE A 279 3.20 -3.25 -43.68
CA PHE A 279 2.40 -2.99 -42.44
C PHE A 279 1.12 -3.83 -42.43
N SER A 280 0.54 -4.11 -43.58
CA SER A 280 -0.67 -4.95 -43.72
C SER A 280 -0.43 -6.36 -43.22
N ARG A 281 0.72 -6.98 -43.56
CA ARG A 281 1.11 -8.31 -43.09
C ARG A 281 1.34 -8.33 -41.58
N MET A 282 1.84 -7.22 -41.04
CA MET A 282 2.01 -7.05 -39.57
C MET A 282 0.68 -6.74 -38.88
N ARG A 283 -0.38 -6.46 -39.64
CA ARG A 283 -1.71 -6.03 -39.14
C ARG A 283 -1.60 -4.84 -38.21
N VAL A 284 -0.85 -3.83 -38.61
CA VAL A 284 -0.61 -2.56 -37.94
C VAL A 284 -0.97 -1.45 -38.90
N ALA A 285 -1.71 -0.43 -38.42
CA ALA A 285 -2.05 0.73 -39.22
C ALA A 285 -1.11 1.90 -38.91
N ILE A 286 -0.71 2.68 -39.89
CA ILE A 286 0.01 3.94 -39.67
C ILE A 286 -1.04 5.02 -39.44
N LYS A 287 -0.85 5.80 -38.38
CA LYS A 287 -1.74 6.90 -37.99
C LYS A 287 -1.10 8.29 -38.19
N GLY A 288 0.21 8.35 -38.35
CA GLY A 288 0.92 9.61 -38.54
C GLY A 288 2.41 9.45 -38.69
N LEU A 289 3.02 10.46 -39.25
CA LEU A 289 4.47 10.65 -39.35
C LEU A 289 4.82 12.03 -38.82
N ARG A 290 5.72 12.11 -37.86
CA ARG A 290 6.25 13.37 -37.34
C ARG A 290 7.70 13.53 -37.80
N ARG A 291 7.97 14.65 -38.47
CA ARG A 291 9.31 15.06 -38.93
C ARG A 291 9.53 16.54 -38.56
N ASP A 292 10.67 16.82 -37.96
CA ASP A 292 11.07 18.20 -37.57
C ASP A 292 9.98 18.99 -36.83
N GLY A 293 9.25 18.31 -35.94
CA GLY A 293 8.17 18.91 -35.16
C GLY A 293 6.81 19.01 -35.86
N ASN A 294 6.76 18.79 -37.18
CA ASN A 294 5.51 18.75 -37.97
C ASN A 294 4.91 17.36 -37.98
N GLU A 295 3.64 17.26 -37.64
CA GLU A 295 2.89 16.01 -37.62
C GLU A 295 1.95 15.93 -38.85
N VAL A 296 2.16 14.92 -39.70
CA VAL A 296 1.30 14.60 -40.82
C VAL A 296 0.45 13.40 -40.45
N LYS A 297 -0.86 13.57 -40.36
CA LYS A 297 -1.82 12.47 -40.18
C LYS A 297 -2.02 11.79 -41.54
N ASP A 298 -2.10 10.45 -41.51
CA ASP A 298 -2.23 9.61 -42.71
C ASP A 298 -1.16 9.98 -43.80
N PRO A 299 0.14 9.74 -43.51
CA PRO A 299 1.23 10.13 -44.38
C PRO A 299 1.14 9.39 -45.75
N ASP A 300 1.60 10.09 -46.78
CA ASP A 300 1.68 9.52 -48.11
C ASP A 300 2.47 8.19 -48.14
N GLN A 301 1.95 7.21 -48.84
CA GLN A 301 2.55 5.88 -48.95
C GLN A 301 3.93 5.92 -49.65
N ASP A 302 4.17 6.95 -50.47
CA ASP A 302 5.46 7.21 -51.15
C ASP A 302 6.47 7.97 -50.29
N ALA A 303 6.08 8.40 -49.06
CA ALA A 303 6.98 9.10 -48.17
C ALA A 303 8.15 8.21 -47.75
N ILE A 304 9.37 8.69 -48.00
CA ILE A 304 10.62 8.03 -47.59
C ILE A 304 10.92 8.32 -46.14
N LEU A 305 11.13 7.27 -45.34
CA LEU A 305 11.47 7.39 -43.90
C LEU A 305 12.92 7.85 -43.73
N GLN A 306 13.11 8.81 -42.84
CA GLN A 306 14.40 9.41 -42.50
C GLN A 306 14.77 9.20 -41.02
N ALA A 307 16.04 9.39 -40.70
CA ALA A 307 16.51 9.37 -39.33
C ALA A 307 15.79 10.45 -38.52
N HIS A 308 15.48 10.15 -37.25
CA HIS A 308 14.72 10.98 -36.31
C HIS A 308 13.23 11.17 -36.63
N ASP A 309 12.71 10.57 -37.71
CA ASP A 309 11.27 10.49 -37.91
C ASP A 309 10.61 9.74 -36.75
N VAL A 310 9.41 10.18 -36.38
CA VAL A 310 8.56 9.48 -35.42
C VAL A 310 7.33 8.93 -36.14
N LEU A 311 7.32 7.61 -36.34
CA LEU A 311 6.22 6.93 -36.99
C LEU A 311 5.18 6.52 -35.95
N VAL A 312 3.94 6.99 -36.08
CA VAL A 312 2.83 6.65 -35.21
C VAL A 312 2.07 5.47 -35.80
N ILE A 313 2.14 4.33 -35.11
CA ILE A 313 1.52 3.08 -35.53
C ILE A 313 0.43 2.62 -34.54
N ALA A 314 -0.63 2.00 -35.06
CA ALA A 314 -1.73 1.49 -34.25
C ALA A 314 -2.01 0.01 -34.56
N GLY A 315 -2.26 -0.76 -33.53
CA GLY A 315 -2.58 -2.18 -33.63
C GLY A 315 -2.61 -2.90 -32.29
N LYS A 316 -2.79 -4.22 -32.30
CA LYS A 316 -2.72 -5.03 -31.07
C LYS A 316 -1.30 -4.97 -30.48
N PRO A 317 -1.12 -4.95 -29.13
CA PRO A 317 0.17 -4.74 -28.46
C PRO A 317 1.32 -5.60 -29.02
N ARG A 318 1.13 -6.91 -29.14
CA ARG A 318 2.14 -7.83 -29.70
C ARG A 318 2.49 -7.56 -31.17
N ARG A 319 1.55 -7.00 -31.95
CA ARG A 319 1.76 -6.67 -33.36
C ARG A 319 2.54 -5.37 -33.49
N VAL A 320 2.21 -4.40 -32.68
CA VAL A 320 2.94 -3.12 -32.59
C VAL A 320 4.39 -3.34 -32.17
N GLU A 321 4.63 -4.18 -31.16
CA GLU A 321 5.98 -4.55 -30.73
C GLU A 321 6.79 -5.26 -31.82
N ARG A 322 6.16 -6.17 -32.57
CA ARG A 322 6.80 -6.84 -33.72
C ARG A 322 7.10 -5.86 -34.86
N ALA A 323 6.19 -4.93 -35.13
CA ALA A 323 6.39 -3.90 -36.13
C ALA A 323 7.52 -2.95 -35.74
N GLU A 324 7.56 -2.50 -34.49
CA GLU A 324 8.66 -1.67 -33.97
C GLU A 324 10.01 -2.37 -34.13
N ARG A 325 10.12 -3.64 -33.74
CA ARG A 325 11.36 -4.41 -33.90
C ARG A 325 11.78 -4.52 -35.36
N LYS A 326 10.83 -4.80 -36.26
CA LYS A 326 11.11 -4.90 -37.68
C LYS A 326 11.53 -3.55 -38.30
N LEU A 327 10.97 -2.44 -37.85
CA LEU A 327 11.36 -1.10 -38.28
C LEU A 327 12.78 -0.75 -37.82
N LEU A 328 13.14 -1.13 -36.63
CA LEU A 328 14.43 -0.79 -36.03
C LEU A 328 15.54 -1.79 -36.42
N GLU A 329 15.29 -3.07 -36.39
CA GLU A 329 16.28 -4.13 -36.50
C GLU A 329 16.21 -4.91 -37.84
N GLY A 330 15.10 -4.85 -38.55
CA GLY A 330 14.93 -5.48 -39.87
C GLY A 330 14.61 -6.98 -39.84
N SER A 331 14.42 -7.57 -38.65
CA SER A 331 14.20 -9.01 -38.46
C SER A 331 12.76 -9.35 -38.07
#